data_87cef23d16a579f9a5a79aa859004918
#
_entry.id   87cef23d16a579f9a5a79aa859004918
#
_cell.length_a   1.000
_cell.length_b   1.000
_cell.length_c   1.000
_cell.angle_alpha   90.00
_cell.angle_beta   90.00
_cell.angle_gamma   90.00
#
_symmetry.space_group_name_H-M   'P 1'
#
loop_
_entity.id
_entity.type
_entity.pdbx_description
1 polymer ?
#
loop_
_entity_poly.entity_id
_entity_poly.type
_entity_poly.pdbx_seq_one_letter_code
_entity_poly.pdbx_strand_id
1 'polypeptide(L)' 'AQTNAKRITIHGSVNLDGLKGICDKKEIGGAVSFLYSGDINVLLQRLAAGGVSDLSILEPDLEEIFLHYYEKEGYRA' A
#
# COMPACT_ATOMS: atom_id res chain seq x y z
N ALA A 1 12.07 13.29 8.80
CA ALA A 1 11.95 12.71 7.46
C ALA A 1 10.50 12.58 7.06
N GLN A 2 10.25 12.73 5.80
CA GLN A 2 8.91 12.61 5.28
C GLN A 2 8.70 11.21 4.72
N THR A 3 7.47 10.78 4.81
CA THR A 3 7.10 9.54 4.15
C THR A 3 6.30 9.87 2.89
N ASN A 4 6.58 9.13 1.83
CA ASN A 4 5.83 9.25 0.58
C ASN A 4 4.76 8.18 0.47
N ALA A 5 4.47 7.50 1.57
CA ALA A 5 3.51 6.41 1.55
C ALA A 5 2.11 6.92 1.21
N LYS A 6 1.39 6.12 0.45
CA LYS A 6 -0.01 6.36 0.13
C LYS A 6 -0.82 5.17 0.58
N ARG A 7 -2.05 5.39 0.99
CA ARG A 7 -2.96 4.29 1.30
C ARG A 7 -3.61 3.84 0.00
N ILE A 8 -3.31 2.63 -0.40
CA ILE A 8 -3.82 2.04 -1.63
C ILE A 8 -4.86 0.99 -1.26
N THR A 9 -6.02 1.04 -1.88
CA THR A 9 -7.06 0.03 -1.70
C THR A 9 -7.48 -0.46 -3.06
N ILE A 10 -7.43 -1.78 -3.25
CA ILE A 10 -7.67 -2.41 -4.56
C ILE A 10 -8.79 -3.43 -4.41
N HIS A 11 -9.81 -3.31 -5.23
CA HIS A 11 -10.85 -4.34 -5.35
C HIS A 11 -10.58 -5.11 -6.64
N GLY A 12 -10.75 -6.43 -6.59
CA GLY A 12 -10.46 -7.29 -7.72
C GLY A 12 -9.22 -8.11 -7.45
N SER A 13 -8.52 -8.48 -8.51
CA SER A 13 -7.36 -9.35 -8.38
C SER A 13 -6.11 -8.67 -8.91
N VAL A 14 -5.03 -8.76 -8.13
CA VAL A 14 -3.76 -8.17 -8.51
C VAL A 14 -2.65 -9.02 -7.89
N ASN A 15 -1.57 -9.17 -8.63
CA ASN A 15 -0.41 -9.90 -8.13
C ASN A 15 0.58 -8.88 -7.55
N LEU A 16 0.75 -8.93 -6.23
CA LEU A 16 1.66 -8.04 -5.52
C LEU A 16 2.97 -8.72 -5.12
N ASP A 17 3.17 -9.96 -5.54
CA ASP A 17 4.37 -10.72 -5.16
C ASP A 17 5.62 -10.02 -5.65
N GLY A 18 6.59 -9.86 -4.76
CA GLY A 18 7.86 -9.25 -5.09
C GLY A 18 7.82 -7.73 -5.24
N LEU A 19 6.66 -7.12 -5.08
CA LEU A 19 6.57 -5.67 -5.17
C LEU A 19 7.11 -5.05 -3.89
N LYS A 20 8.10 -4.18 -4.03
CA LYS A 20 8.73 -3.53 -2.89
C LYS A 20 7.97 -2.27 -2.51
N GLY A 21 8.05 -1.91 -1.25
CA GLY A 21 7.44 -0.68 -0.77
C GLY A 21 6.08 -0.85 -0.15
N ILE A 22 5.63 -2.09 0.03
CA ILE A 22 4.34 -2.38 0.66
C ILE A 22 4.54 -2.62 2.15
N CYS A 23 3.68 -2.02 2.96
CA CYS A 23 3.57 -2.41 4.36
C CYS A 23 2.13 -2.24 4.83
N ASP A 24 1.85 -2.77 6.00
CA ASP A 24 0.52 -2.71 6.62
C ASP A 24 -0.56 -3.25 5.68
N LYS A 25 -0.30 -4.41 5.10
CA LYS A 25 -1.21 -5.02 4.13
C LYS A 25 -2.34 -5.73 4.87
N LYS A 26 -3.56 -5.44 4.46
CA LYS A 26 -4.77 -6.04 5.04
C LYS A 26 -5.69 -6.48 3.92
N GLU A 27 -6.44 -7.55 4.19
CA GLU A 27 -7.47 -7.99 3.27
C GLU A 27 -8.80 -7.83 3.96
N ILE A 28 -9.66 -7.03 3.39
CA ILE A 28 -10.94 -6.69 3.98
C ILE A 28 -12.02 -6.80 2.90
N GLY A 29 -12.94 -7.75 3.08
CA GLY A 29 -14.13 -7.81 2.24
C GLY A 29 -13.87 -7.84 0.76
N GLY A 30 -12.93 -8.64 0.31
CA GLY A 30 -12.62 -8.75 -1.11
C GLY A 30 -11.71 -7.66 -1.64
N ALA A 31 -11.25 -6.78 -0.77
CA ALA A 31 -10.31 -5.73 -1.12
C ALA A 31 -8.99 -5.98 -0.42
N VAL A 32 -7.91 -5.50 -1.01
CA VAL A 32 -6.61 -5.45 -0.34
C VAL A 32 -6.22 -3.99 -0.15
N SER A 33 -5.75 -3.67 1.04
CA SER A 33 -5.36 -2.32 1.39
C SER A 33 -3.96 -2.34 1.99
N PHE A 34 -3.13 -1.40 1.60
CA PHE A 34 -1.75 -1.34 2.09
C PHE A 34 -1.22 0.07 1.97
N LEU A 35 -0.15 0.33 2.71
CA LEU A 35 0.63 1.56 2.52
C LEU A 35 1.72 1.28 1.50
N TYR A 36 1.88 2.16 0.56
CA TYR A 36 2.82 1.97 -0.53
C TYR A 36 3.75 3.18 -0.65
N SER A 37 5.05 2.93 -0.60
CA SER A 37 6.05 3.97 -0.75
C SER A 37 7.05 3.66 -1.87
N GLY A 38 6.72 2.69 -2.71
CA GLY A 38 7.58 2.33 -3.83
C GLY A 38 7.32 3.17 -5.07
N ASP A 39 7.84 2.70 -6.19
CA ASP A 39 7.68 3.37 -7.46
C ASP A 39 6.24 3.23 -7.94
N ILE A 40 5.57 4.36 -8.15
CA ILE A 40 4.17 4.34 -8.54
C ILE A 40 3.97 3.70 -9.92
N ASN A 41 4.93 3.84 -10.81
CA ASN A 41 4.81 3.24 -12.14
C ASN A 41 4.85 1.72 -12.08
N VAL A 42 5.66 1.17 -11.18
CA VAL A 42 5.71 -0.27 -10.99
C VAL A 42 4.37 -0.77 -10.46
N LEU A 43 3.78 -0.05 -9.52
CA LEU A 43 2.46 -0.42 -9.01
C LEU A 43 1.41 -0.35 -10.13
N LEU A 44 1.43 0.72 -10.92
CA LEU A 44 0.45 0.87 -12.00
C LEU A 44 0.56 -0.26 -13.02
N GLN A 45 1.76 -0.74 -13.30
CA GLN A 45 1.96 -1.87 -14.19
C GLN A 45 1.31 -3.13 -13.64
N ARG A 46 1.46 -3.37 -12.33
CA ARG A 46 0.83 -4.52 -11.69
C ARG A 46 -0.68 -4.43 -11.75
N LEU A 47 -1.22 -3.23 -11.53
CA LEU A 47 -2.66 -3.01 -11.58
C LEU A 47 -3.20 -3.23 -12.98
N ALA A 48 -2.49 -2.72 -13.98
CA ALA A 48 -2.93 -2.87 -15.36
C ALA A 48 -2.91 -4.30 -15.84
N ALA A 49 -1.99 -5.11 -15.31
CA ALA A 49 -1.89 -6.51 -15.67
C ALA A 49 -2.88 -7.39 -14.93
N GLY A 50 -3.50 -6.89 -13.88
CA GLY A 50 -4.44 -7.65 -13.06
C GLY A 50 -5.88 -7.39 -13.45
N GLY A 51 -6.79 -7.93 -12.64
CA GLY A 51 -8.22 -7.74 -12.82
C GLY A 51 -8.78 -6.78 -11.78
N VAL A 52 -8.36 -5.53 -11.85
CA VAL A 52 -8.78 -4.52 -10.87
C VAL A 52 -10.14 -3.96 -11.26
N SER A 53 -11.09 -3.99 -10.32
CA SER A 53 -12.41 -3.44 -10.55
C SER A 53 -12.59 -2.06 -9.92
N ASP A 54 -11.78 -1.74 -8.92
CA ASP A 54 -11.85 -0.42 -8.29
C ASP A 54 -10.53 -0.15 -7.59
N LEU A 55 -10.17 1.11 -7.50
CA LEU A 55 -8.88 1.52 -6.95
C LEU A 55 -9.05 2.83 -6.21
N SER A 56 -8.42 2.92 -5.05
CA SER A 56 -8.37 4.14 -4.27
C SER A 56 -6.92 4.41 -3.88
N ILE A 57 -6.46 5.62 -4.11
CA ILE A 57 -5.13 6.07 -3.69
C ILE A 57 -5.35 7.34 -2.89
N LEU A 58 -5.07 7.25 -1.60
CA LEU A 58 -5.34 8.36 -0.67
C LEU A 58 -4.10 8.68 0.13
N GLU A 59 -4.05 9.91 0.60
CA GLU A 59 -3.05 10.28 1.60
C GLU A 59 -3.37 9.53 2.88
N PRO A 60 -2.37 8.91 3.52
CA PRO A 60 -2.63 8.26 4.80
C PRO A 60 -2.91 9.32 5.86
N ASP A 61 -3.69 8.96 6.88
CA ASP A 61 -3.90 9.89 7.97
C ASP A 61 -2.64 9.92 8.85
N LEU A 62 -2.65 10.81 9.82
CA LEU A 62 -1.48 11.03 10.65
C LEU A 62 -1.11 9.78 11.45
N GLU A 63 -2.10 9.07 11.93
CA GLU A 63 -1.88 7.84 12.69
C GLU A 63 -1.25 6.76 11.83
N GLU A 64 -1.70 6.61 10.58
CA GLU A 64 -1.13 5.65 9.66
C GLU A 64 0.32 5.97 9.35
N ILE A 65 0.64 7.24 9.17
CA ILE A 65 2.02 7.66 8.91
C ILE A 65 2.90 7.28 10.09
N PHE A 66 2.41 7.51 11.30
CA PHE A 66 3.15 7.26 12.52
C PHE A 66 3.44 5.77 12.68
N LEU A 67 2.44 4.93 12.46
CA LEU A 67 2.61 3.48 12.56
C LEU A 67 3.56 2.95 11.50
N HIS A 68 3.43 3.46 10.28
CA HIS A 68 4.33 3.08 9.19
C HIS A 68 5.77 3.40 9.54
N TYR A 69 5.99 4.57 10.10
CA TYR A 69 7.34 5.00 10.47
C TYR A 69 7.93 4.08 11.53
N TYR A 70 7.14 3.71 12.52
CA TYR A 70 7.60 2.83 13.57
C TYR A 70 7.93 1.43 13.05
N GLU A 71 7.11 0.91 12.17
CA GLU A 71 7.36 -0.40 11.59
C GLU A 71 8.66 -0.40 10.80
N LYS A 72 8.86 0.64 10.03
CA LYS A 72 10.03 0.75 9.18
C LYS A 72 11.30 0.86 10.00
N GLU A 73 11.24 1.55 11.14
CA GLU A 73 12.39 1.75 12.01
C GLU A 73 12.63 0.58 12.96
N GLY A 74 11.73 -0.36 12.98
CA GLY A 74 11.86 -1.48 13.91
C GLY A 74 11.67 -1.07 15.35
N TYR A 75 10.89 -0.04 15.60
CA TYR A 75 10.68 0.50 16.92
C TYR A 75 9.96 -0.50 17.81
N ARG A 76 10.39 -0.55 19.09
CA ARG A 76 9.71 -1.35 20.09
C ARG A 76 9.46 -0.49 21.32
N ALA A 77 8.26 -0.55 21.78
CA ALA A 77 7.90 0.17 22.99
C ALA A 77 8.44 -0.53 24.24
#